data_624287f083e793499a3d3b2632ade98f
#
_entry.id   624287f083e793499a3d3b2632ade98f
#
_cell.length_a   1.000
_cell.length_b   1.000
_cell.length_c   1.000
_cell.angle_alpha   90.00
_cell.angle_beta   90.00
_cell.angle_gamma   90.00
#
_symmetry.space_group_name_H-M   'P 1'
#
loop_
_entity.id
_entity.type
_entity.pdbx_description
1 polymer ?
#
loop_
_entity_poly.entity_id
_entity_poly.type
_entity_poly.pdbx_seq_one_letter_code
_entity_poly.pdbx_strand_id
1 'polypeptide(L)'
;MSKTVWITGASSGIGREFARRYARLGFRLILTARRTDRLEALAAELTAKHSTFCRILPADLEQESECARLCEALTDERIDIFINNAGFGVCGSFLETSGEKELSMAKVNVLAMHQLFKFAVKKMEAQGFGTVLNVASSAGLLPGGPYMAGYYAPKRMLSA
;
A
#
# COMPACT_ATOMS: atom_id res chain seq x y z
N MET A 1 -13.71 8.15 -19.50
CA MET A 1 -13.11 8.63 -18.23
C MET A 1 -11.81 7.89 -17.99
N SER A 2 -10.75 8.58 -17.52
CA SER A 2 -9.48 7.92 -17.18
C SER A 2 -9.68 7.03 -15.95
N LYS A 3 -9.07 5.83 -15.97
CA LYS A 3 -9.12 4.88 -14.84
C LYS A 3 -8.29 5.40 -13.67
N THR A 4 -8.67 5.05 -12.45
CA THR A 4 -8.03 5.49 -11.21
C THR A 4 -7.30 4.31 -10.53
N VAL A 5 -6.03 4.54 -10.16
CA VAL A 5 -5.22 3.58 -9.39
C VAL A 5 -4.94 4.17 -8.02
N TRP A 6 -5.28 3.44 -6.98
CA TRP A 6 -4.87 3.74 -5.60
C TRP A 6 -3.67 2.90 -5.20
N ILE A 7 -2.62 3.54 -4.67
CA ILE A 7 -1.35 2.89 -4.34
C ILE A 7 -0.96 3.22 -2.91
N THR A 8 -0.83 2.22 -2.05
CA THR A 8 -0.25 2.38 -0.71
C THR A 8 1.26 2.15 -0.73
N GLY A 9 2.00 2.83 0.16
CA GLY A 9 3.46 2.79 0.17
C GLY A 9 4.10 3.47 -1.05
N ALA A 10 3.41 4.46 -1.65
CA ALA A 10 3.81 5.09 -2.91
C ALA A 10 5.07 5.97 -2.80
N SER A 11 5.54 6.32 -1.60
CA SER A 11 6.67 7.25 -1.42
C SER A 11 8.05 6.70 -1.76
N SER A 12 8.19 5.39 -2.01
CA SER A 12 9.48 4.76 -2.33
C SER A 12 9.32 3.35 -2.94
N GLY A 13 10.43 2.79 -3.40
CA GLY A 13 10.52 1.39 -3.84
C GLY A 13 9.46 1.00 -4.88
N ILE A 14 8.90 -0.17 -4.71
CA ILE A 14 7.93 -0.79 -5.62
C ILE A 14 6.69 0.09 -5.83
N GLY A 15 6.14 0.67 -4.75
CA GLY A 15 4.95 1.53 -4.84
C GLY A 15 5.18 2.76 -5.71
N ARG A 16 6.36 3.40 -5.61
CA ARG A 16 6.75 4.52 -6.44
C ARG A 16 6.88 4.13 -7.92
N GLU A 17 7.44 2.97 -8.21
CA GLU A 17 7.57 2.48 -9.59
C GLU A 17 6.19 2.10 -10.19
N PHE A 18 5.27 1.57 -9.41
CA PHE A 18 3.87 1.42 -9.83
C PHE A 18 3.25 2.77 -10.18
N ALA A 19 3.44 3.80 -9.36
CA ALA A 19 2.92 5.13 -9.65
C ALA A 19 3.46 5.67 -10.98
N ARG A 20 4.77 5.55 -11.22
CA ARG A 20 5.40 5.92 -12.50
C ARG A 20 4.85 5.14 -13.69
N ARG A 21 4.66 3.84 -13.52
CA ARG A 21 4.13 2.98 -14.59
C ARG A 21 2.72 3.36 -14.96
N TYR A 22 1.83 3.53 -13.99
CA TYR A 22 0.43 3.88 -14.24
C TYR A 22 0.25 5.32 -14.73
N ALA A 23 1.10 6.26 -14.29
CA ALA A 23 1.13 7.61 -14.85
C ALA A 23 1.43 7.60 -16.36
N ARG A 24 2.45 6.83 -16.79
CA ARG A 24 2.76 6.65 -18.22
C ARG A 24 1.62 6.06 -19.04
N LEU A 25 0.74 5.29 -18.41
CA LEU A 25 -0.44 4.70 -19.03
C LEU A 25 -1.67 5.61 -18.99
N GLY A 26 -1.54 6.85 -18.51
CA GLY A 26 -2.62 7.84 -18.47
C GLY A 26 -3.65 7.63 -17.37
N PHE A 27 -3.33 6.89 -16.31
CA PHE A 27 -4.23 6.68 -15.18
C PHE A 27 -4.17 7.87 -14.21
N ARG A 28 -5.32 8.16 -13.58
CA ARG A 28 -5.36 9.02 -12.38
C ARG A 28 -4.78 8.24 -11.21
N LEU A 29 -4.05 8.90 -10.33
CA LEU A 29 -3.39 8.25 -9.19
C LEU A 29 -3.91 8.79 -7.86
N ILE A 30 -4.09 7.88 -6.91
CA ILE A 30 -4.27 8.18 -5.49
C ILE A 30 -3.04 7.59 -4.79
N LEU A 31 -2.24 8.46 -4.17
CA LEU A 31 -0.95 8.10 -3.59
C LEU A 31 -1.03 8.19 -2.06
N THR A 32 -0.81 7.07 -1.38
CA THR A 32 -0.84 6.97 0.08
C THR A 32 0.51 6.51 0.63
N ALA A 33 1.06 7.27 1.56
CA ALA A 33 2.22 6.91 2.40
C ALA A 33 2.35 7.92 3.55
N ARG A 34 3.27 7.68 4.50
CA ARG A 34 3.52 8.58 5.64
C ARG A 34 4.25 9.87 5.25
N ARG A 35 5.18 9.78 4.30
CA ARG A 35 6.09 10.89 3.93
C ARG A 35 5.44 11.78 2.89
N THR A 36 4.78 12.85 3.35
CA THR A 36 4.05 13.79 2.49
C THR A 36 4.96 14.47 1.50
N ASP A 37 6.15 14.94 1.93
CA ASP A 37 7.17 15.56 1.08
C ASP A 37 7.52 14.71 -0.15
N ARG A 38 7.69 13.40 0.05
CA ARG A 38 8.01 12.47 -1.03
C ARG A 38 6.82 12.19 -1.96
N LEU A 39 5.61 12.21 -1.42
CA LEU A 39 4.40 12.06 -2.24
C LEU A 39 4.20 13.29 -3.12
N GLU A 40 4.42 14.49 -2.58
CA GLU A 40 4.34 15.76 -3.30
C GLU A 40 5.38 15.83 -4.42
N ALA A 41 6.63 15.48 -4.12
CA ALA A 41 7.69 15.43 -5.12
C ALA A 41 7.37 14.42 -6.25
N LEU A 42 6.85 13.24 -5.89
CA LEU A 42 6.44 12.24 -6.88
C LEU A 42 5.25 12.73 -7.72
N ALA A 43 4.24 13.34 -7.10
CA ALA A 43 3.08 13.87 -7.81
C ALA A 43 3.49 14.98 -8.79
N ALA A 44 4.37 15.90 -8.38
CA ALA A 44 4.91 16.94 -9.25
C ALA A 44 5.69 16.35 -10.44
N GLU A 45 6.54 15.34 -10.19
CA GLU A 45 7.26 14.60 -11.24
C GLU A 45 6.29 14.02 -12.27
N LEU A 46 5.25 13.31 -11.79
CA LEU A 46 4.33 12.58 -12.65
C LEU A 46 3.39 13.51 -13.44
N THR A 47 2.96 14.61 -12.80
CA THR A 47 2.16 15.64 -13.46
C THR A 47 2.96 16.33 -14.56
N ALA A 48 4.21 16.70 -14.29
CA ALA A 48 5.07 17.36 -15.28
C ALA A 48 5.40 16.46 -16.48
N LYS A 49 5.67 15.16 -16.26
CA LYS A 49 6.08 14.24 -17.31
C LYS A 49 4.92 13.63 -18.11
N HIS A 50 3.77 13.46 -17.48
CA HIS A 50 2.67 12.64 -18.06
C HIS A 50 1.31 13.33 -18.00
N SER A 51 1.23 14.58 -17.52
CA SER A 51 -0.05 15.29 -17.27
C SER A 51 -1.02 14.49 -16.40
N THR A 52 -0.50 13.66 -15.51
CA THR A 52 -1.26 12.76 -14.65
C THR A 52 -1.85 13.53 -13.47
N PHE A 53 -3.15 13.34 -13.21
CA PHE A 53 -3.75 13.83 -11.98
C PHE A 53 -3.34 12.91 -10.81
N CYS A 54 -2.75 13.51 -9.77
CA CYS A 54 -2.35 12.82 -8.55
C CYS A 54 -3.08 13.42 -7.34
N ARG A 55 -3.89 12.62 -6.66
CA ARG A 55 -4.43 12.93 -5.34
C ARG A 55 -3.51 12.33 -4.28
N ILE A 56 -3.03 13.17 -3.37
CA ILE A 56 -2.16 12.74 -2.26
C ILE A 56 -3.03 12.56 -1.03
N LEU A 57 -2.96 11.39 -0.40
CA LEU A 57 -3.63 11.05 0.86
C LEU A 57 -2.57 10.50 1.84
N PRO A 58 -1.88 11.37 2.57
CA PRO A 58 -0.91 10.96 3.57
C PRO A 58 -1.60 10.20 4.70
N ALA A 59 -1.00 9.09 5.14
CA ALA A 59 -1.50 8.33 6.27
C ALA A 59 -0.40 7.48 6.90
N ASP A 60 -0.45 7.38 8.21
CA ASP A 60 0.32 6.38 8.96
C ASP A 60 -0.54 5.12 9.15
N LEU A 61 -0.22 4.11 8.37
CA LEU A 61 -0.98 2.85 8.38
C LEU A 61 -0.77 2.00 9.66
N GLU A 62 0.09 2.43 10.57
CA GLU A 62 0.17 1.85 11.93
C GLU A 62 -1.03 2.25 12.80
N GLN A 63 -1.73 3.32 12.43
CA GLN A 63 -2.87 3.86 13.15
C GLN A 63 -4.18 3.41 12.49
N GLU A 64 -5.00 2.69 13.22
CA GLU A 64 -6.30 2.22 12.73
C GLU A 64 -7.23 3.37 12.32
N SER A 65 -7.19 4.47 13.07
CA SER A 65 -7.93 5.69 12.76
C SER A 65 -7.55 6.31 11.42
N GLU A 66 -6.27 6.26 11.04
CA GLU A 66 -5.79 6.75 9.76
C GLU A 66 -6.26 5.84 8.60
N CYS A 67 -6.28 4.52 8.81
CA CYS A 67 -6.87 3.59 7.85
C CYS A 67 -8.38 3.84 7.66
N ALA A 68 -9.12 4.09 8.75
CA ALA A 68 -10.53 4.45 8.70
C ALA A 68 -10.76 5.77 7.95
N ARG A 69 -9.96 6.80 8.25
CA ARG A 69 -10.00 8.10 7.55
C ARG A 69 -9.72 7.97 6.05
N LEU A 70 -8.78 7.10 5.65
CA LEU A 70 -8.54 6.82 4.23
C LEU A 70 -9.77 6.20 3.56
N CYS A 71 -10.39 5.22 4.19
CA CYS A 71 -11.58 4.58 3.67
C CYS A 71 -12.73 5.59 3.49
N GLU A 72 -12.95 6.45 4.48
CA GLU A 72 -13.94 7.52 4.43
C GLU A 72 -13.64 8.49 3.27
N ALA A 73 -12.41 8.99 3.17
CA ALA A 73 -11.99 9.92 2.12
C ALA A 73 -12.11 9.34 0.70
N LEU A 74 -12.19 8.02 0.58
CA LEU A 74 -12.30 7.30 -0.68
C LEU A 74 -13.69 6.73 -0.96
N THR A 75 -14.68 6.99 -0.09
CA THR A 75 -16.04 6.43 -0.23
C THR A 75 -16.69 6.78 -1.57
N ASP A 76 -16.56 8.03 -2.03
CA ASP A 76 -17.16 8.48 -3.28
C ASP A 76 -16.20 8.42 -4.50
N GLU A 77 -14.95 8.02 -4.27
CA GLU A 77 -13.97 7.89 -5.37
C GLU A 77 -14.16 6.59 -6.15
N ARG A 78 -14.07 6.69 -7.46
CA ARG A 78 -13.94 5.50 -8.31
C ARG A 78 -12.52 4.95 -8.22
N ILE A 79 -12.37 3.68 -7.88
CA ILE A 79 -11.09 2.97 -7.83
C ILE A 79 -11.16 1.78 -8.78
N ASP A 80 -10.42 1.86 -9.88
CA ASP A 80 -10.37 0.77 -10.88
C ASP A 80 -9.30 -0.28 -10.50
N ILE A 81 -8.19 0.17 -9.89
CA ILE A 81 -7.09 -0.69 -9.46
C ILE A 81 -6.64 -0.26 -8.07
N PHE A 82 -6.48 -1.22 -7.17
CA PHE A 82 -5.87 -1.01 -5.86
C PHE A 82 -4.55 -1.78 -5.76
N ILE A 83 -3.44 -1.06 -5.60
CA ILE A 83 -2.12 -1.62 -5.33
C ILE A 83 -1.86 -1.56 -3.82
N ASN A 84 -2.12 -2.65 -3.15
CA ASN A 84 -1.93 -2.82 -1.71
C ASN A 84 -0.48 -3.22 -1.45
N ASN A 85 0.41 -2.21 -1.41
CA ASN A 85 1.85 -2.40 -1.44
C ASN A 85 2.55 -1.99 -0.14
N ALA A 86 1.93 -1.14 0.68
CA ALA A 86 2.55 -0.69 1.93
C ALA A 86 2.99 -1.87 2.81
N GLY A 87 4.22 -1.81 3.28
CA GLY A 87 4.79 -2.83 4.16
C GLY A 87 6.28 -2.64 4.34
N PHE A 88 6.82 -3.21 5.40
CA PHE A 88 8.25 -3.22 5.69
C PHE A 88 8.61 -4.50 6.45
N GLY A 89 9.90 -4.77 6.55
CA GLY A 89 10.44 -5.90 7.29
C GLY A 89 11.34 -5.44 8.45
N VAL A 90 11.37 -6.24 9.51
CA VAL A 90 12.36 -6.16 10.59
C VAL A 90 13.26 -7.37 10.45
N CYS A 91 14.56 -7.13 10.41
CA CYS A 91 15.59 -8.17 10.28
C CYS A 91 16.55 -8.06 11.46
N GLY A 92 16.86 -9.18 12.08
CA GLY A 92 17.77 -9.29 13.21
C GLY A 92 17.49 -10.54 14.04
N SER A 93 18.38 -10.83 15.01
CA SER A 93 18.11 -11.86 16.01
C SER A 93 16.83 -11.52 16.77
N PHE A 94 15.94 -12.48 16.93
CA PHE A 94 14.66 -12.27 17.61
C PHE A 94 14.80 -11.70 19.03
N LEU A 95 15.90 -12.06 19.72
CA LEU A 95 16.18 -11.53 21.07
C LEU A 95 16.70 -10.09 21.07
N GLU A 96 17.15 -9.57 19.94
CA GLU A 96 17.76 -8.24 19.79
C GLU A 96 16.89 -7.26 19.03
N THR A 97 15.90 -7.75 18.25
CA THR A 97 14.97 -6.88 17.55
C THR A 97 13.98 -6.22 18.51
N SER A 98 13.60 -5.00 18.20
CA SER A 98 12.62 -4.25 19.01
C SER A 98 11.22 -4.84 18.81
N GLY A 99 10.61 -5.31 19.91
CA GLY A 99 9.21 -5.77 19.90
C GLY A 99 8.22 -4.70 19.43
N GLU A 100 8.49 -3.42 19.71
CA GLU A 100 7.70 -2.30 19.19
C GLU A 100 7.75 -2.24 17.66
N LYS A 101 8.93 -2.38 17.05
CA LYS A 101 9.08 -2.40 15.59
C LYS A 101 8.43 -3.62 14.95
N GLU A 102 8.47 -4.75 15.63
CA GLU A 102 7.81 -5.98 15.15
C GLU A 102 6.28 -5.83 15.19
N LEU A 103 5.73 -5.26 16.26
CA LEU A 103 4.30 -4.95 16.36
C LEU A 103 3.88 -3.91 15.32
N SER A 104 4.67 -2.86 15.12
CA SER A 104 4.46 -1.87 14.06
C SER A 104 4.41 -2.54 12.68
N MET A 105 5.36 -3.43 12.39
CA MET A 105 5.38 -4.23 11.18
C MET A 105 4.11 -5.07 11.00
N ALA A 106 3.64 -5.74 12.06
CA ALA A 106 2.42 -6.53 12.03
C ALA A 106 1.18 -5.66 11.76
N LYS A 107 1.08 -4.48 12.41
CA LYS A 107 -0.01 -3.53 12.16
C LYS A 107 -0.08 -3.13 10.70
N VAL A 108 1.04 -2.77 10.08
CA VAL A 108 1.05 -2.35 8.66
C VAL A 108 0.85 -3.54 7.71
N ASN A 109 1.63 -4.61 7.90
CA ASN A 109 1.67 -5.73 6.94
C ASN A 109 0.46 -6.66 7.04
N VAL A 110 -0.31 -6.62 8.13
CA VAL A 110 -1.48 -7.47 8.36
C VAL A 110 -2.75 -6.65 8.54
N LEU A 111 -2.84 -5.87 9.61
CA LEU A 111 -4.10 -5.22 9.99
C LEU A 111 -4.53 -4.15 8.98
N ALA A 112 -3.66 -3.19 8.70
CA ALA A 112 -3.94 -2.14 7.72
C ALA A 112 -4.17 -2.72 6.32
N MET A 113 -3.29 -3.64 5.90
CA MET A 113 -3.41 -4.31 4.62
C MET A 113 -4.78 -4.99 4.47
N HIS A 114 -5.23 -5.75 5.47
CA HIS A 114 -6.52 -6.44 5.48
C HIS A 114 -7.70 -5.45 5.46
N GLN A 115 -7.65 -4.40 6.30
CA GLN A 115 -8.70 -3.38 6.38
C GLN A 115 -8.90 -2.67 5.04
N LEU A 116 -7.81 -2.19 4.43
CA LEU A 116 -7.84 -1.49 3.15
C LEU A 116 -8.24 -2.43 2.00
N PHE A 117 -7.77 -3.67 2.02
CA PHE A 117 -8.18 -4.71 1.07
C PHE A 117 -9.69 -4.94 1.12
N LYS A 118 -10.25 -5.16 2.33
CA LYS A 118 -11.69 -5.39 2.50
C LYS A 118 -12.52 -4.19 2.04
N PHE A 119 -12.07 -2.97 2.33
CA PHE A 119 -12.71 -1.76 1.83
C PHE A 119 -12.70 -1.72 0.30
N ALA A 120 -11.53 -1.93 -0.34
CA ALA A 120 -11.39 -1.89 -1.78
C ALA A 120 -12.25 -2.94 -2.49
N VAL A 121 -12.28 -4.18 -1.98
CA VAL A 121 -13.09 -5.26 -2.57
C VAL A 121 -14.58 -4.94 -2.49
N LYS A 122 -15.10 -4.50 -1.32
CA LYS A 122 -16.51 -4.11 -1.18
C LYS A 122 -16.89 -2.98 -2.14
N LYS A 123 -16.00 -1.99 -2.28
CA LYS A 123 -16.20 -0.86 -3.19
C LYS A 123 -16.22 -1.31 -4.65
N MET A 124 -15.29 -2.17 -5.06
CA MET A 124 -15.20 -2.71 -6.41
C MET A 124 -16.38 -3.61 -6.75
N GLU A 125 -16.88 -4.39 -5.79
CA GLU A 125 -18.12 -5.16 -5.92
C GLU A 125 -19.30 -4.25 -6.22
N ALA A 126 -19.49 -3.19 -5.43
CA ALA A 126 -20.55 -2.21 -5.66
C ALA A 126 -20.40 -1.45 -7.01
N GLN A 127 -19.18 -1.27 -7.50
CA GLN A 127 -18.89 -0.68 -8.82
C GLN A 127 -19.14 -1.65 -9.98
N GLY A 128 -19.25 -2.95 -9.72
CA GLY A 128 -19.36 -4.01 -10.73
C GLY A 128 -18.03 -4.37 -11.43
N PHE A 129 -16.92 -3.79 -11.04
CA PHE A 129 -15.58 -4.06 -11.58
C PHE A 129 -14.49 -3.56 -10.63
N GLY A 130 -13.28 -4.05 -10.80
CA GLY A 130 -12.08 -3.63 -10.10
C GLY A 130 -10.99 -4.70 -10.12
N THR A 131 -9.78 -4.30 -9.81
CA THR A 131 -8.63 -5.21 -9.69
C THR A 131 -7.84 -4.84 -8.44
N VAL A 132 -7.52 -5.83 -7.62
CA VAL A 132 -6.61 -5.65 -6.48
C VAL A 132 -5.32 -6.42 -6.72
N LEU A 133 -4.20 -5.75 -6.49
CA LEU A 133 -2.88 -6.35 -6.43
C LEU A 133 -2.32 -6.21 -5.01
N ASN A 134 -2.19 -7.34 -4.31
CA ASN A 134 -1.45 -7.40 -3.05
C ASN A 134 0.02 -7.68 -3.32
N VAL A 135 0.90 -6.78 -2.88
CA VAL A 135 2.35 -6.98 -3.04
C VAL A 135 2.85 -7.86 -1.90
N ALA A 136 2.93 -9.15 -2.19
CA ALA A 136 3.46 -10.16 -1.28
C ALA A 136 5.01 -10.13 -1.21
N SER A 137 5.62 -11.24 -0.92
CA SER A 137 7.07 -11.43 -0.89
C SER A 137 7.38 -12.91 -1.10
N SER A 138 8.57 -13.22 -1.63
CA SER A 138 9.09 -14.59 -1.62
C SER A 138 9.13 -15.18 -0.20
N ALA A 139 9.26 -14.35 0.83
CA ALA A 139 9.13 -14.75 2.23
C ALA A 139 7.76 -15.42 2.54
N GLY A 140 6.69 -15.06 1.84
CA GLY A 140 5.39 -15.72 1.98
C GLY A 140 5.33 -17.15 1.42
N LEU A 141 6.28 -17.52 0.56
CA LEU A 141 6.35 -18.84 -0.09
C LEU A 141 7.35 -19.78 0.62
N LEU A 142 8.23 -19.23 1.42
CA LEU A 142 9.27 -20.01 2.13
C LEU A 142 8.77 -20.43 3.51
N PRO A 143 9.22 -21.58 4.03
CA PRO A 143 8.80 -22.10 5.35
C PRO A 143 9.27 -21.25 6.53
N GLY A 144 10.17 -20.33 6.32
CA GLY A 144 10.78 -19.45 7.30
C GLY A 144 12.28 -19.35 7.11
N GLY A 145 12.93 -18.48 7.87
CA GLY A 145 14.38 -18.30 7.82
C GLY A 145 14.89 -17.54 9.05
N PRO A 146 16.19 -17.60 9.32
CA PRO A 146 16.79 -16.90 10.44
C PRO A 146 16.60 -15.38 10.28
N TYR A 147 16.60 -14.66 11.41
CA TYR A 147 16.60 -13.21 11.49
C TYR A 147 15.37 -12.47 10.93
N MET A 148 14.33 -13.17 10.46
CA MET A 148 13.12 -12.54 9.91
C MET A 148 11.82 -13.23 10.35
N ALA A 149 11.81 -13.88 11.52
CA ALA A 149 10.67 -14.67 11.99
C ALA A 149 9.34 -13.91 11.95
N GLY A 150 9.31 -12.67 12.44
CA GLY A 150 8.12 -11.81 12.42
C GLY A 150 7.67 -11.37 11.02
N TYR A 151 8.53 -11.43 10.00
CA TYR A 151 8.20 -11.01 8.64
C TYR A 151 7.58 -12.12 7.79
N TYR A 152 8.01 -13.37 7.98
CA TYR A 152 7.48 -14.50 7.21
C TYR A 152 5.99 -14.71 7.42
N ALA A 153 5.52 -14.65 8.67
CA ALA A 153 4.12 -14.87 9.00
C ALA A 153 3.16 -13.87 8.31
N PRO A 154 3.36 -12.54 8.43
CA PRO A 154 2.58 -11.54 7.70
C PRO A 154 2.58 -11.74 6.18
N LYS A 155 3.73 -12.08 5.60
CA LYS A 155 3.83 -12.24 4.15
C LYS A 155 3.19 -13.52 3.65
N ARG A 156 3.13 -14.57 4.47
CA ARG A 156 2.38 -15.79 4.14
C ARG A 156 0.87 -15.55 4.10
N MET A 157 0.34 -14.72 4.99
CA MET A 157 -1.07 -14.34 4.97
C MET A 157 -1.49 -13.66 3.65
N LEU A 158 -0.56 -12.98 2.97
CA LEU A 158 -0.79 -12.35 1.66
C LEU A 158 -0.73 -13.33 0.49
N SER A 159 -0.18 -14.51 0.69
CA SER A 159 0.03 -15.52 -0.36
C SER A 159 -1.04 -16.63 -0.30
N ALA A 160 -1.90 -16.59 0.70
CA ALA A 160 -3.03 -17.52 0.88
C ALA A 160 -4.28 -16.99 0.18
#